data_24dbd3a72100287891e3a9a7e1df73cf
#
_entry.id   24dbd3a72100287891e3a9a7e1df73cf
#
_cell.length_a   1.000
_cell.length_b   1.000
_cell.length_c   1.000
_cell.angle_alpha   90.00
_cell.angle_beta   90.00
_cell.angle_gamma   90.00
#
_symmetry.space_group_name_H-M   'P 1'
#
loop_
_entity.id
_entity.type
_entity.pdbx_description
1 polymer ?
#
loop_
_entity_poly.entity_id
_entity_poly.type
_entity_poly.pdbx_seq_one_letter_code
_entity_poly.pdbx_strand_id
1 'polypeptide(L)'
;MSSAQLAAPTLVLDACVLMSGVLRPVLLDLAEEGLFEPAWSQRIGQEWRRNAARLWPIAPLVLDEEWARMQARFPQADKGDVSAFESGLRHSDRKDWHVAAAGIAAAGREPGRPVRVVTWNIKDFSRSELRKLGVGLVDPDRLFSEWWPAHRQVMISAVEKTLRELVDTGRRQPESVVSMLKRERLFRLAGLVERQSA
;
A
#
# COMPACT_ATOMS: atom_id res chain seq x y z
N MET A 1 -6.12 -31.83 12.47
CA MET A 1 -5.11 -30.84 12.89
C MET A 1 -5.52 -29.52 12.28
N SER A 2 -6.05 -28.63 13.11
CA SER A 2 -6.52 -27.30 12.66
C SER A 2 -5.30 -26.50 12.20
N SER A 3 -5.19 -26.20 10.91
CA SER A 3 -4.24 -25.21 10.44
C SER A 3 -4.67 -23.87 11.05
N ALA A 4 -3.91 -23.40 12.03
CA ALA A 4 -4.07 -22.05 12.54
C ALA A 4 -4.02 -21.12 11.34
N GLN A 5 -5.16 -20.54 10.97
CA GLN A 5 -5.26 -19.58 9.89
C GLN A 5 -4.42 -18.37 10.32
N LEU A 6 -3.24 -18.24 9.73
CA LEU A 6 -2.35 -17.12 10.04
C LEU A 6 -3.15 -15.82 9.82
N ALA A 7 -3.19 -14.99 10.84
CA ALA A 7 -3.87 -13.69 10.73
C ALA A 7 -3.33 -12.91 9.52
N ALA A 8 -4.24 -12.25 8.80
CA ALA A 8 -3.86 -11.44 7.65
C ALA A 8 -2.75 -10.44 8.05
N PRO A 9 -1.71 -10.25 7.23
CA PRO A 9 -0.60 -9.37 7.58
C PRO A 9 -1.05 -7.92 7.67
N THR A 10 -0.34 -7.10 8.44
CA THR A 10 -0.51 -5.64 8.41
C THR A 10 0.44 -5.05 7.36
N LEU A 11 -0.10 -4.23 6.46
CA LEU A 11 0.68 -3.51 5.46
C LEU A 11 0.64 -2.00 5.70
N VAL A 12 1.78 -1.42 6.02
CA VAL A 12 1.93 0.03 6.06
C VAL A 12 2.07 0.54 4.63
N LEU A 13 1.11 1.33 4.19
CA LEU A 13 1.09 1.92 2.85
C LEU A 13 1.79 3.28 2.86
N ASP A 14 2.96 3.34 2.24
CA ASP A 14 3.72 4.57 2.10
C ASP A 14 2.99 5.59 1.21
N ALA A 15 3.19 6.88 1.44
CA ALA A 15 2.61 7.97 0.66
C ALA A 15 2.86 7.80 -0.84
N CYS A 16 4.04 7.35 -1.26
CA CYS A 16 4.36 7.11 -2.67
C CYS A 16 3.50 6.02 -3.32
N VAL A 17 3.01 5.04 -2.56
CA VAL A 17 2.06 4.01 -3.03
C VAL A 17 0.65 4.56 -3.06
N LEU A 18 0.24 5.30 -2.03
CA LEU A 18 -1.06 5.95 -1.95
C LEU A 18 -1.25 7.04 -3.01
N MET A 19 -0.17 7.60 -3.57
CA MET A 19 -0.23 8.56 -4.70
C MET A 19 -0.72 7.92 -5.99
N SER A 20 -0.57 6.61 -6.21
CA SER A 20 -1.06 5.97 -7.43
C SER A 20 -2.59 5.94 -7.47
N GLY A 21 -3.16 6.47 -8.54
CA GLY A 21 -4.59 6.40 -8.82
C GLY A 21 -5.09 4.99 -9.15
N VAL A 22 -4.19 4.04 -9.35
CA VAL A 22 -4.50 2.62 -9.60
C VAL A 22 -4.18 1.77 -8.37
N LEU A 23 -2.95 1.88 -7.84
CA LEU A 23 -2.54 1.03 -6.70
C LEU A 23 -3.37 1.29 -5.45
N ARG A 24 -3.67 2.56 -5.15
CA ARG A 24 -4.45 2.90 -3.96
C ARG A 24 -5.82 2.21 -3.97
N PRO A 25 -6.71 2.39 -4.96
CA PRO A 25 -8.00 1.71 -4.96
C PRO A 25 -7.87 0.19 -4.99
N VAL A 26 -6.97 -0.38 -5.79
CA VAL A 26 -6.74 -1.84 -5.83
C VAL A 26 -6.33 -2.38 -4.46
N LEU A 27 -5.36 -1.76 -3.80
CA LEU A 27 -4.94 -2.20 -2.46
C LEU A 27 -6.05 -2.08 -1.42
N LEU A 28 -6.82 -0.98 -1.44
CA LEU A 28 -7.93 -0.80 -0.51
C LEU A 28 -9.05 -1.81 -0.74
N ASP A 29 -9.36 -2.17 -1.98
CA ASP A 29 -10.33 -3.22 -2.30
C ASP A 29 -9.82 -4.59 -1.81
N LEU A 30 -8.54 -4.91 -2.03
CA LEU A 30 -7.95 -6.16 -1.51
C LEU A 30 -7.91 -6.22 0.02
N ALA A 31 -7.80 -5.08 0.69
CA ALA A 31 -7.90 -5.01 2.15
C ALA A 31 -9.35 -5.29 2.63
N GLU A 32 -10.38 -4.79 1.93
CA GLU A 32 -11.78 -5.14 2.23
C GLU A 32 -12.09 -6.63 2.02
N GLU A 33 -11.44 -7.25 1.05
CA GLU A 33 -11.50 -8.71 0.85
C GLU A 33 -10.70 -9.51 1.91
N GLY A 34 -10.08 -8.81 2.87
CA GLY A 34 -9.40 -9.42 4.01
C GLY A 34 -8.01 -9.98 3.71
N LEU A 35 -7.37 -9.62 2.59
CA LEU A 35 -6.03 -10.08 2.27
C LEU A 35 -4.99 -9.51 3.24
N PHE A 36 -5.25 -8.33 3.78
CA PHE A 36 -4.36 -7.65 4.74
C PHE A 36 -5.10 -6.56 5.51
N GLU A 37 -4.51 -6.12 6.62
CA GLU A 37 -4.94 -4.95 7.37
C GLU A 37 -4.10 -3.74 6.92
N PRO A 38 -4.71 -2.68 6.35
CA PRO A 38 -3.97 -1.51 5.96
C PRO A 38 -3.52 -0.71 7.20
N ALA A 39 -2.37 -0.05 7.09
CA ALA A 39 -1.88 0.83 8.12
C ALA A 39 -1.22 2.08 7.49
N TRP A 40 -1.37 3.20 8.18
CA TRP A 40 -0.70 4.47 7.91
C TRP A 40 -0.55 5.26 9.21
N SER A 41 0.13 6.40 9.16
CA SER A 41 0.21 7.35 10.27
C SER A 41 -0.31 8.71 9.83
N GLN A 42 -0.56 9.60 10.79
CA GLN A 42 -0.92 10.99 10.48
C GLN A 42 0.09 11.65 9.54
N ARG A 43 1.39 11.39 9.73
CA ARG A 43 2.47 11.97 8.91
C ARG A 43 2.49 11.42 7.49
N ILE A 44 2.19 10.12 7.29
CA ILE A 44 1.98 9.56 5.94
C ILE A 44 0.81 10.26 5.25
N GLY A 45 -0.31 10.47 5.95
CA GLY A 45 -1.46 11.21 5.43
C GLY A 45 -1.16 12.66 5.10
N GLN A 46 -0.39 13.34 5.94
CA GLN A 46 0.05 14.73 5.67
C GLN A 46 0.96 14.79 4.43
N GLU A 47 1.89 13.86 4.31
CA GLU A 47 2.78 13.75 3.16
C GLU A 47 1.99 13.48 1.88
N TRP A 48 1.06 12.53 1.91
CA TRP A 48 0.19 12.21 0.78
C TRP A 48 -0.57 13.46 0.31
N ARG A 49 -1.29 14.17 1.21
CA ARG A 49 -2.05 15.39 0.86
C ARG A 49 -1.17 16.48 0.30
N ARG A 50 0.00 16.73 0.92
CA ARG A 50 0.97 17.72 0.43
C ARG A 50 1.47 17.40 -0.98
N ASN A 51 1.81 16.14 -1.25
CA ASN A 51 2.30 15.71 -2.55
C ASN A 51 1.18 15.73 -3.60
N ALA A 52 -0.03 15.30 -3.25
CA ALA A 52 -1.21 15.33 -4.10
C ALA A 52 -1.59 16.78 -4.50
N ALA A 53 -1.63 17.69 -3.54
CA ALA A 53 -1.90 19.11 -3.80
C ALA A 53 -0.87 19.77 -4.74
N ARG A 54 0.37 19.29 -4.70
CA ARG A 54 1.44 19.81 -5.58
C ARG A 54 1.38 19.24 -7.01
N LEU A 55 0.95 17.98 -7.15
CA LEU A 55 1.04 17.25 -8.42
C LEU A 55 -0.28 17.19 -9.17
N TRP A 56 -1.40 17.34 -8.50
CA TRP A 56 -2.73 17.27 -9.09
C TRP A 56 -3.43 18.62 -9.02
N PRO A 57 -4.15 19.03 -10.08
CA PRO A 57 -4.93 20.27 -10.09
C PRO A 57 -6.25 20.08 -9.31
N ILE A 58 -6.14 19.69 -8.03
CA ILE A 58 -7.28 19.34 -7.16
C ILE A 58 -7.25 20.26 -5.94
N ALA A 59 -8.43 20.79 -5.56
CA ALA A 59 -8.54 21.64 -4.38
C ALA A 59 -8.18 20.87 -3.10
N PRO A 60 -7.48 21.50 -2.14
CA PRO A 60 -7.09 20.85 -0.88
C PRO A 60 -8.24 20.19 -0.13
N LEU A 61 -9.42 20.81 -0.13
CA LEU A 61 -10.62 20.26 0.52
C LEU A 61 -11.00 18.88 -0.03
N VAL A 62 -10.88 18.66 -1.34
CA VAL A 62 -11.18 17.36 -1.97
C VAL A 62 -10.19 16.31 -1.52
N LEU A 63 -8.91 16.68 -1.30
CA LEU A 63 -7.90 15.76 -0.78
C LEU A 63 -8.15 15.41 0.69
N ASP A 64 -8.61 16.36 1.48
CA ASP A 64 -8.99 16.11 2.88
C ASP A 64 -10.23 15.20 2.97
N GLU A 65 -11.21 15.38 2.10
CA GLU A 65 -12.39 14.50 1.99
C GLU A 65 -11.99 13.08 1.55
N GLU A 66 -11.07 12.96 0.59
CA GLU A 66 -10.56 11.65 0.13
C GLU A 66 -9.84 10.93 1.27
N TRP A 67 -9.01 11.65 2.03
CA TRP A 67 -8.34 11.09 3.21
C TRP A 67 -9.35 10.67 4.27
N ALA A 68 -10.34 11.50 4.56
CA ALA A 68 -11.40 11.19 5.52
C ALA A 68 -12.20 9.94 5.11
N ARG A 69 -12.49 9.77 3.80
CA ARG A 69 -13.13 8.55 3.28
C ARG A 69 -12.27 7.30 3.51
N MET A 70 -10.96 7.38 3.29
CA MET A 70 -10.04 6.27 3.58
C MET A 70 -10.05 5.92 5.08
N GLN A 71 -10.01 6.93 5.95
CA GLN A 71 -10.08 6.75 7.40
C GLN A 71 -11.41 6.11 7.85
N ALA A 72 -12.53 6.54 7.28
CA ALA A 72 -13.85 5.98 7.58
C ALA A 72 -13.97 4.52 7.09
N ARG A 73 -13.37 4.20 5.93
CA ARG A 73 -13.35 2.85 5.35
C ARG A 73 -12.49 1.88 6.19
N PHE A 74 -11.40 2.38 6.78
CA PHE A 74 -10.46 1.59 7.59
C PHE A 74 -10.16 2.28 8.93
N PRO A 75 -11.08 2.27 9.90
CA PRO A 75 -10.92 3.03 11.15
C PRO A 75 -9.72 2.60 11.99
N GLN A 76 -9.24 1.35 11.84
CA GLN A 76 -8.10 0.80 12.57
C GLN A 76 -6.75 1.03 11.88
N ALA A 77 -6.76 1.60 10.66
CA ALA A 77 -5.53 1.76 9.88
C ALA A 77 -4.63 2.88 10.41
N ASP A 78 -5.20 3.96 10.97
CA ASP A 78 -4.42 5.06 11.49
C ASP A 78 -3.71 4.69 12.80
N LYS A 79 -2.39 4.75 12.77
CA LYS A 79 -1.54 4.50 13.93
C LYS A 79 -1.28 5.77 14.76
N GLY A 80 -1.85 6.90 14.32
CA GLY A 80 -1.74 8.20 14.99
C GLY A 80 -0.35 8.83 14.85
N ASP A 81 0.08 9.51 15.91
CA ASP A 81 1.45 10.01 16.02
C ASP A 81 2.40 8.86 16.38
N VAL A 82 3.32 8.59 15.50
CA VAL A 82 4.32 7.52 15.63
C VAL A 82 5.74 8.05 15.90
N SER A 83 5.90 9.33 16.19
CA SER A 83 7.21 9.99 16.37
C SER A 83 8.07 9.33 17.44
N ALA A 84 7.47 8.80 18.51
CA ALA A 84 8.17 8.07 19.56
C ALA A 84 8.90 6.82 19.03
N PHE A 85 8.42 6.21 17.94
CA PHE A 85 9.03 5.03 17.31
C PHE A 85 10.13 5.37 16.30
N GLU A 86 10.40 6.65 16.04
CA GLU A 86 11.54 7.08 15.24
C GLU A 86 12.86 7.00 16.03
N SER A 87 12.78 7.02 17.36
CA SER A 87 13.95 6.93 18.22
C SER A 87 14.59 5.54 18.06
N GLY A 88 15.88 5.51 17.69
CA GLY A 88 16.61 4.26 17.45
C GLY A 88 16.80 3.89 15.98
N LEU A 89 16.07 4.50 15.06
CA LEU A 89 16.35 4.39 13.63
C LEU A 89 17.65 5.14 13.28
N ARG A 90 18.53 4.52 12.51
CA ARG A 90 19.88 5.07 12.20
C ARG A 90 20.32 4.84 10.77
N HIS A 91 19.82 3.80 10.11
CA HIS A 91 20.34 3.31 8.83
C HIS A 91 19.36 3.52 7.66
N SER A 92 18.12 3.83 7.96
CA SER A 92 17.12 4.26 6.97
C SER A 92 17.21 5.78 6.75
N ASP A 93 16.79 6.27 5.58
CA ASP A 93 16.78 7.71 5.32
C ASP A 93 15.84 8.42 6.31
N ARG A 94 16.32 9.51 6.90
CA ARG A 94 15.61 10.24 7.93
C ARG A 94 14.25 10.79 7.48
N LYS A 95 14.13 11.13 6.19
CA LYS A 95 12.86 11.61 5.61
C LYS A 95 11.76 10.53 5.65
N ASP A 96 12.14 9.23 5.65
CA ASP A 96 11.24 8.08 5.61
C ASP A 96 11.09 7.38 6.97
N TRP A 97 11.70 7.91 8.04
CA TRP A 97 11.59 7.32 9.39
C TRP A 97 10.16 7.19 9.86
N HIS A 98 9.30 8.14 9.54
CA HIS A 98 7.89 8.11 9.92
C HIS A 98 7.11 6.94 9.31
N VAL A 99 7.54 6.44 8.15
CA VAL A 99 6.96 5.23 7.52
C VAL A 99 7.46 3.97 8.25
N ALA A 100 8.76 3.91 8.55
CA ALA A 100 9.34 2.85 9.37
C ALA A 100 8.69 2.80 10.75
N ALA A 101 8.54 3.96 11.40
CA ALA A 101 7.90 4.12 12.71
C ALA A 101 6.44 3.63 12.73
N ALA A 102 5.68 3.88 11.65
CA ALA A 102 4.32 3.34 11.51
C ALA A 102 4.33 1.79 11.50
N GLY A 103 5.33 1.17 10.85
CA GLY A 103 5.52 -0.28 10.86
C GLY A 103 5.87 -0.81 12.25
N ILE A 104 6.78 -0.15 12.96
CA ILE A 104 7.17 -0.53 14.32
C ILE A 104 5.99 -0.40 15.29
N ALA A 105 5.22 0.69 15.18
CA ALA A 105 4.01 0.88 15.99
C ALA A 105 2.96 -0.20 15.72
N ALA A 106 2.78 -0.61 14.45
CA ALA A 106 1.86 -1.69 14.08
C ALA A 106 2.34 -3.04 14.66
N ALA A 107 3.64 -3.37 14.54
CA ALA A 107 4.21 -4.61 15.08
C ALA A 107 4.09 -4.70 16.61
N GLY A 108 4.23 -3.58 17.30
CA GLY A 108 4.08 -3.52 18.76
C GLY A 108 2.63 -3.71 19.24
N ARG A 109 1.63 -3.33 18.44
CA ARG A 109 0.21 -3.48 18.81
C ARG A 109 -0.30 -4.92 18.70
N GLU A 110 0.20 -5.69 17.76
CA GLU A 110 -0.24 -7.07 17.50
C GLU A 110 0.97 -8.02 17.37
N PRO A 111 1.56 -8.43 18.50
CA PRO A 111 2.69 -9.36 18.49
C PRO A 111 2.34 -10.65 17.75
N GLY A 112 3.22 -11.08 16.85
CA GLY A 112 3.04 -12.30 16.04
C GLY A 112 2.31 -12.09 14.70
N ARG A 113 1.66 -10.95 14.47
CA ARG A 113 1.13 -10.60 13.16
C ARG A 113 2.27 -10.09 12.26
N PRO A 114 2.45 -10.63 11.04
CA PRO A 114 3.45 -10.11 10.12
C PRO A 114 3.16 -8.66 9.73
N VAL A 115 4.15 -7.77 9.85
CA VAL A 115 4.05 -6.38 9.42
C VAL A 115 5.04 -6.10 8.31
N ARG A 116 4.59 -5.43 7.24
CA ARG A 116 5.46 -5.02 6.13
C ARG A 116 5.17 -3.57 5.73
N VAL A 117 6.21 -2.83 5.39
CA VAL A 117 6.10 -1.54 4.69
C VAL A 117 6.04 -1.82 3.20
N VAL A 118 5.04 -1.26 2.52
CA VAL A 118 4.87 -1.29 1.07
C VAL A 118 5.28 0.07 0.51
N THR A 119 6.35 0.10 -0.27
CA THR A 119 6.93 1.34 -0.81
C THR A 119 7.64 1.11 -2.14
N TRP A 120 7.67 2.12 -3.01
CA TRP A 120 8.54 2.15 -4.18
C TRP A 120 9.98 2.53 -3.84
N ASN A 121 10.20 3.19 -2.70
CA ASN A 121 11.48 3.75 -2.28
C ASN A 121 12.32 2.75 -1.45
N ILE A 122 12.37 1.49 -1.87
CA ILE A 122 13.03 0.40 -1.14
C ILE A 122 14.46 0.75 -0.68
N LYS A 123 15.21 1.50 -1.49
CA LYS A 123 16.61 1.86 -1.22
C LYS A 123 16.79 2.83 -0.05
N ASP A 124 15.73 3.55 0.31
CA ASP A 124 15.75 4.56 1.37
C ASP A 124 15.58 3.91 2.76
N PHE A 125 15.32 2.60 2.79
CA PHE A 125 15.14 1.82 4.02
C PHE A 125 16.22 0.76 4.22
N SER A 126 16.73 0.65 5.44
CA SER A 126 17.63 -0.44 5.83
C SER A 126 16.82 -1.71 6.16
N ARG A 127 16.86 -2.70 5.25
CA ARG A 127 16.16 -3.99 5.45
C ARG A 127 16.61 -4.71 6.73
N SER A 128 17.89 -4.63 7.08
CA SER A 128 18.43 -5.27 8.28
C SER A 128 17.94 -4.58 9.55
N GLU A 129 17.84 -3.25 9.55
CA GLU A 129 17.29 -2.47 10.64
C GLU A 129 15.82 -2.79 10.88
N LEU A 130 14.98 -2.67 9.83
CA LEU A 130 13.56 -2.95 9.93
C LEU A 130 13.26 -4.38 10.37
N ARG A 131 13.98 -5.37 9.83
CA ARG A 131 13.81 -6.79 10.22
C ARG A 131 14.09 -7.02 11.70
N LYS A 132 15.11 -6.37 12.28
CA LYS A 132 15.39 -6.45 13.72
C LYS A 132 14.26 -5.87 14.57
N LEU A 133 13.49 -4.95 14.02
CA LEU A 133 12.34 -4.29 14.63
C LEU A 133 11.00 -4.97 14.28
N GLY A 134 11.05 -6.18 13.70
CA GLY A 134 9.85 -6.96 13.36
C GLY A 134 9.10 -6.47 12.12
N VAL A 135 9.71 -5.60 11.30
CA VAL A 135 9.07 -5.01 10.12
C VAL A 135 9.74 -5.50 8.83
N GLY A 136 8.94 -6.06 7.94
CA GLY A 136 9.36 -6.41 6.59
C GLY A 136 9.28 -5.21 5.63
N LEU A 137 9.92 -5.36 4.46
CA LEU A 137 9.93 -4.33 3.41
C LEU A 137 9.68 -4.98 2.05
N VAL A 138 8.73 -4.42 1.27
CA VAL A 138 8.35 -4.95 -0.04
C VAL A 138 7.95 -3.83 -1.00
N ASP A 139 8.28 -3.98 -2.28
CA ASP A 139 7.70 -3.16 -3.34
C ASP A 139 6.34 -3.72 -3.79
N PRO A 140 5.44 -2.88 -4.34
CA PRO A 140 4.12 -3.32 -4.77
C PRO A 140 4.15 -4.46 -5.79
N ASP A 141 5.04 -4.42 -6.78
CA ASP A 141 5.07 -5.44 -7.84
C ASP A 141 5.45 -6.83 -7.29
N ARG A 142 6.39 -6.84 -6.35
CA ARG A 142 6.76 -8.08 -5.64
C ARG A 142 5.62 -8.56 -4.74
N LEU A 143 4.97 -7.66 -3.99
CA LEU A 143 3.83 -8.01 -3.13
C LEU A 143 2.72 -8.70 -3.91
N PHE A 144 2.28 -8.10 -5.02
CA PHE A 144 1.27 -8.68 -5.89
C PHE A 144 1.70 -10.02 -6.48
N SER A 145 2.98 -10.14 -6.88
CA SER A 145 3.51 -11.40 -7.42
C SER A 145 3.53 -12.52 -6.37
N GLU A 146 3.81 -12.20 -5.11
CA GLU A 146 3.76 -13.16 -3.99
C GLU A 146 2.32 -13.62 -3.71
N TRP A 147 1.32 -12.76 -3.87
CA TRP A 147 -0.09 -13.08 -3.65
C TRP A 147 -0.77 -13.79 -4.82
N TRP A 148 -0.25 -13.62 -6.04
CA TRP A 148 -0.87 -14.12 -7.26
C TRP A 148 -1.28 -15.60 -7.21
N PRO A 149 -0.46 -16.55 -6.75
CA PRO A 149 -0.82 -17.96 -6.76
C PRO A 149 -2.08 -18.29 -5.95
N ALA A 150 -2.29 -17.60 -4.83
CA ALA A 150 -3.39 -17.85 -3.91
C ALA A 150 -4.62 -16.94 -4.14
N HIS A 151 -4.42 -15.72 -4.67
CA HIS A 151 -5.45 -14.67 -4.69
C HIS A 151 -5.73 -14.10 -6.08
N ARG A 152 -5.34 -14.83 -7.13
CA ARG A 152 -5.42 -14.38 -8.53
C ARG A 152 -6.75 -13.77 -8.90
N GLN A 153 -7.86 -14.46 -8.59
CA GLN A 153 -9.20 -14.06 -9.03
C GLN A 153 -9.61 -12.70 -8.42
N VAL A 154 -9.43 -12.55 -7.11
CA VAL A 154 -9.78 -11.30 -6.43
C VAL A 154 -8.88 -10.13 -6.88
N MET A 155 -7.60 -10.41 -7.15
CA MET A 155 -6.67 -9.40 -7.66
C MET A 155 -7.07 -8.92 -9.07
N ILE A 156 -7.42 -9.83 -9.98
CA ILE A 156 -7.91 -9.47 -11.32
C ILE A 156 -9.18 -8.63 -11.20
N SER A 157 -10.16 -9.06 -10.41
CA SER A 157 -11.41 -8.33 -10.20
C SER A 157 -11.18 -6.91 -9.69
N ALA A 158 -10.30 -6.72 -8.71
CA ALA A 158 -9.97 -5.40 -8.16
C ALA A 158 -9.29 -4.49 -9.23
N VAL A 159 -8.37 -5.05 -10.01
CA VAL A 159 -7.67 -4.32 -11.08
C VAL A 159 -8.63 -3.92 -12.21
N GLU A 160 -9.48 -4.85 -12.66
CA GLU A 160 -10.47 -4.57 -13.70
C GLU A 160 -11.54 -3.56 -13.25
N LYS A 161 -12.02 -3.67 -12.01
CA LYS A 161 -12.93 -2.69 -11.40
C LYS A 161 -12.30 -1.30 -11.43
N THR A 162 -11.07 -1.17 -10.93
CA THR A 162 -10.35 0.09 -10.93
C THR A 162 -10.17 0.66 -12.33
N LEU A 163 -9.80 -0.17 -13.32
CA LEU A 163 -9.65 0.29 -14.70
C LEU A 163 -10.97 0.81 -15.27
N ARG A 164 -12.08 0.08 -15.07
CA ARG A 164 -13.42 0.54 -15.49
C ARG A 164 -13.77 1.89 -14.87
N GLU A 165 -13.63 2.04 -13.55
CA GLU A 165 -13.92 3.30 -12.85
C GLU A 165 -13.09 4.48 -13.36
N LEU A 166 -11.82 4.26 -13.68
CA LEU A 166 -10.94 5.29 -14.24
C LEU A 166 -11.36 5.71 -15.66
N VAL A 167 -11.81 4.76 -16.47
CA VAL A 167 -12.31 5.02 -17.83
C VAL A 167 -13.67 5.73 -17.78
N ASP A 168 -14.61 5.22 -16.97
CA ASP A 168 -15.96 5.76 -16.84
C ASP A 168 -15.96 7.20 -16.29
N THR A 169 -15.01 7.52 -15.43
CA THR A 169 -14.82 8.88 -14.89
C THR A 169 -13.97 9.80 -15.77
N GLY A 170 -13.56 9.32 -16.96
CA GLY A 170 -12.73 10.09 -17.91
C GLY A 170 -11.30 10.37 -17.41
N ARG A 171 -10.89 9.76 -16.32
CA ARG A 171 -9.54 9.91 -15.76
C ARG A 171 -8.48 9.15 -16.54
N ARG A 172 -8.89 8.18 -17.36
CA ARG A 172 -8.02 7.37 -18.21
C ARG A 172 -8.71 6.98 -19.50
N GLN A 173 -7.92 6.88 -20.57
CA GLN A 173 -8.40 6.31 -21.83
C GLN A 173 -8.52 4.79 -21.70
N PRO A 174 -9.44 4.14 -22.47
CA PRO A 174 -9.54 2.69 -22.52
C PRO A 174 -8.20 2.05 -22.89
N GLU A 175 -7.77 1.10 -22.10
CA GLU A 175 -6.54 0.32 -22.34
C GLU A 175 -6.68 -1.09 -21.80
N SER A 176 -5.75 -2.00 -22.14
CA SER A 176 -5.72 -3.32 -21.51
C SER A 176 -5.22 -3.27 -20.09
N VAL A 177 -5.67 -4.23 -19.26
CA VAL A 177 -5.16 -4.43 -17.89
C VAL A 177 -3.63 -4.51 -17.88
N VAL A 178 -3.05 -5.26 -18.80
CA VAL A 178 -1.60 -5.42 -18.92
C VAL A 178 -0.89 -4.09 -19.18
N SER A 179 -1.42 -3.27 -20.09
CA SER A 179 -0.85 -1.95 -20.38
C SER A 179 -0.91 -1.04 -19.16
N MET A 180 -2.04 -1.04 -18.44
CA MET A 180 -2.19 -0.30 -17.19
C MET A 180 -1.18 -0.76 -16.13
N LEU A 181 -1.04 -2.07 -15.91
CA LEU A 181 -0.10 -2.63 -14.94
C LEU A 181 1.35 -2.25 -15.25
N LYS A 182 1.76 -2.32 -16.54
CA LYS A 182 3.11 -1.90 -16.96
C LYS A 182 3.36 -0.42 -16.72
N ARG A 183 2.37 0.45 -16.95
CA ARG A 183 2.44 1.89 -16.66
C ARG A 183 2.58 2.19 -15.16
N GLU A 184 1.93 1.38 -14.32
CA GLU A 184 2.05 1.44 -12.86
C GLU A 184 3.31 0.74 -12.34
N ARG A 185 4.24 0.33 -13.21
CA ARG A 185 5.50 -0.35 -12.87
C ARG A 185 5.31 -1.74 -12.24
N LEU A 186 4.15 -2.36 -12.44
CA LEU A 186 3.81 -3.71 -11.98
C LEU A 186 4.18 -4.74 -13.08
N PHE A 187 5.45 -4.80 -13.46
CA PHE A 187 5.92 -5.58 -14.60
C PHE A 187 5.82 -7.10 -14.36
N ARG A 188 6.09 -7.56 -13.13
CA ARG A 188 5.97 -8.98 -12.79
C ARG A 188 4.52 -9.42 -12.82
N LEU A 189 3.63 -8.61 -12.20
CA LEU A 189 2.20 -8.87 -12.23
C LEU A 189 1.65 -8.86 -13.67
N ALA A 190 2.04 -7.89 -14.49
CA ALA A 190 1.67 -7.83 -15.90
C ALA A 190 2.06 -9.12 -16.64
N GLY A 191 3.27 -9.61 -16.45
CA GLY A 191 3.72 -10.87 -17.04
C GLY A 191 2.99 -12.10 -16.52
N LEU A 192 2.50 -12.08 -15.28
CA LEU A 192 1.65 -13.16 -14.74
C LEU A 192 0.26 -13.15 -15.39
N VAL A 193 -0.33 -11.97 -15.59
CA VAL A 193 -1.62 -11.80 -16.27
C VAL A 193 -1.52 -12.22 -17.75
N GLU A 194 -0.49 -11.78 -18.47
CA GLU A 194 -0.27 -12.15 -19.88
C GLU A 194 -0.24 -13.68 -20.07
N ARG A 195 0.53 -14.38 -19.23
CA ARG A 195 0.67 -15.86 -19.32
C ARG A 195 -0.62 -16.61 -19.03
N GLN A 196 -1.59 -16.00 -18.40
CA GLN A 196 -2.87 -16.63 -18.14
C GLN A 196 -3.86 -16.44 -19.27
N SER A 197 -3.69 -15.38 -20.07
CA SER A 197 -4.58 -15.06 -21.20
C SER A 197 -4.12 -15.73 -22.52
N ALA A 198 -2.95 -16.37 -22.52
CA ALA A 198 -2.38 -17.12 -23.62
C ALA A 198 -2.70 -18.61 -23.51
#